data_23c03527db95397fe2977bb08b1ee275
#
_entry.id   23c03527db95397fe2977bb08b1ee275
#
_cell.length_a   1.000
_cell.length_b   1.000
_cell.length_c   1.000
_cell.angle_alpha   90.00
_cell.angle_beta   90.00
_cell.angle_gamma   90.00
#
_symmetry.space_group_name_H-M   'P 1'
#
loop_
_entity.id
_entity.type
_entity.pdbx_description
1 polymer ?
#
loop_
_entity_poly.entity_id
_entity_poly.type
_entity_poly.pdbx_seq_one_letter_code
_entity_poly.pdbx_strand_id
1 'polypeptide(L)'
;MKSPSKGKIFLFHWDKAGATARAAELAADGWQVEMEFEEGSRGCKNLKAFSPDIVVLNISAKAVHSRECARALRNAKSFRETPFIFVDGSDEEIAKVKAKVARPIFTASADLKKALAKYVP
;
A
#
# COMPACT_ATOMS: atom_id res chain seq x y z
N MET A 1 8.02 -23.17 16.40
CA MET A 1 8.31 -21.77 16.69
C MET A 1 7.95 -20.91 15.49
N LYS A 2 7.24 -19.82 15.73
CA LYS A 2 6.77 -18.94 14.65
C LYS A 2 7.94 -18.12 14.10
N SER A 3 8.10 -18.09 12.79
CA SER A 3 9.11 -17.23 12.16
C SER A 3 8.79 -15.76 12.43
N PRO A 4 9.79 -14.91 12.64
CA PRO A 4 9.55 -13.49 12.79
C PRO A 4 8.93 -12.92 11.52
N SER A 5 8.05 -11.95 11.69
CA SER A 5 7.44 -11.22 10.58
C SER A 5 8.49 -10.40 9.84
N LYS A 6 8.35 -10.27 8.52
CA LYS A 6 9.18 -9.36 7.74
C LYS A 6 8.85 -7.89 8.01
N GLY A 7 7.72 -7.62 8.62
CA GLY A 7 7.22 -6.29 8.90
C GLY A 7 5.73 -6.21 8.65
N LYS A 8 5.19 -4.99 8.73
CA LYS A 8 3.75 -4.72 8.61
C LYS A 8 3.45 -3.99 7.31
N ILE A 9 2.46 -4.49 6.57
CA ILE A 9 1.95 -3.86 5.35
C ILE A 9 0.49 -3.48 5.55
N PHE A 10 0.12 -2.25 5.18
CA PHE A 10 -1.27 -1.87 5.02
C PHE A 10 -1.59 -1.80 3.52
N LEU A 11 -2.63 -2.52 3.10
CA LEU A 11 -3.00 -2.67 1.69
C LEU A 11 -4.30 -1.94 1.39
N PHE A 12 -4.26 -1.02 0.42
CA PHE A 12 -5.46 -0.46 -0.20
C PHE A 12 -5.66 -1.12 -1.56
N HIS A 13 -6.76 -1.84 -1.71
CA HIS A 13 -7.11 -2.51 -2.95
C HIS A 13 -8.64 -2.53 -3.07
N TRP A 14 -9.18 -1.79 -4.00
CA TRP A 14 -10.61 -1.42 -4.03
C TRP A 14 -11.52 -2.46 -4.65
N ASP A 15 -11.25 -3.71 -4.33
CA ASP A 15 -12.03 -4.88 -4.71
C ASP A 15 -11.77 -5.95 -3.66
N LYS A 16 -12.83 -6.43 -3.02
CA LYS A 16 -12.71 -7.39 -1.92
C LYS A 16 -11.94 -8.65 -2.31
N ALA A 17 -12.28 -9.24 -3.46
CA ALA A 17 -11.62 -10.46 -3.91
C ALA A 17 -10.13 -10.24 -4.18
N GLY A 18 -9.78 -9.16 -4.85
CA GLY A 18 -8.40 -8.80 -5.14
C GLY A 18 -7.61 -8.47 -3.89
N ALA A 19 -8.21 -7.72 -2.96
CA ALA A 19 -7.58 -7.38 -1.69
C ALA A 19 -7.28 -8.64 -0.87
N THR A 20 -8.26 -9.53 -0.76
CA THR A 20 -8.11 -10.77 -0.01
C THR A 20 -7.02 -11.65 -0.61
N ALA A 21 -7.00 -11.80 -1.93
CA ALA A 21 -5.98 -12.61 -2.62
C ALA A 21 -4.57 -12.04 -2.42
N ARG A 22 -4.43 -10.74 -2.59
CA ARG A 22 -3.11 -10.09 -2.41
C ARG A 22 -2.65 -10.15 -0.97
N ALA A 23 -3.54 -9.89 -0.01
CA ALA A 23 -3.21 -9.99 1.41
C ALA A 23 -2.73 -11.38 1.77
N ALA A 24 -3.38 -12.42 1.23
CA ALA A 24 -2.98 -13.81 1.46
C ALA A 24 -1.57 -14.10 0.89
N GLU A 25 -1.28 -13.60 -0.31
CA GLU A 25 0.05 -13.75 -0.92
C GLU A 25 1.14 -13.11 -0.07
N LEU A 26 0.88 -11.89 0.40
CA LEU A 26 1.85 -11.16 1.22
C LEU A 26 2.05 -11.82 2.57
N ALA A 27 0.96 -12.29 3.19
CA ALA A 27 1.03 -13.00 4.46
C ALA A 27 1.83 -14.31 4.31
N ALA A 28 1.61 -15.04 3.21
CA ALA A 28 2.37 -16.26 2.91
C ALA A 28 3.87 -15.98 2.73
N ASP A 29 4.21 -14.77 2.27
CA ASP A 29 5.59 -14.34 2.09
C ASP A 29 6.22 -13.78 3.39
N GLY A 30 5.50 -13.84 4.50
CA GLY A 30 6.03 -13.48 5.82
C GLY A 30 5.64 -12.11 6.36
N TRP A 31 4.77 -11.37 5.66
CA TRP A 31 4.32 -10.05 6.13
C TRP A 31 3.10 -10.14 7.03
N GLN A 32 2.99 -9.22 7.97
CA GLN A 32 1.76 -8.99 8.72
C GLN A 32 0.95 -7.96 7.94
N VAL A 33 -0.28 -8.32 7.52
CA VAL A 33 -1.05 -7.50 6.58
C VAL A 33 -2.40 -7.12 7.13
N GLU A 34 -2.76 -5.84 7.02
CA GLU A 34 -4.14 -5.36 7.14
C GLU A 34 -4.53 -4.71 5.82
N MET A 35 -5.84 -4.67 5.54
CA MET A 35 -6.33 -4.16 4.26
C MET A 35 -7.60 -3.34 4.40
N GLU A 36 -7.83 -2.48 3.40
CA GLU A 36 -9.07 -1.76 3.21
C GLU A 36 -9.48 -1.87 1.75
N PHE A 37 -10.75 -2.17 1.48
CA PHE A 37 -11.23 -2.32 0.11
C PHE A 37 -12.51 -1.55 -0.21
N GLU A 38 -13.07 -0.81 0.74
CA GLU A 38 -14.34 -0.08 0.55
C GLU A 38 -14.27 1.41 0.81
N GLU A 39 -13.66 1.84 1.91
CA GLU A 39 -13.77 3.21 2.37
C GLU A 39 -12.42 3.82 2.76
N GLY A 40 -12.05 4.89 2.07
CA GLY A 40 -10.76 5.54 2.28
C GLY A 40 -10.55 6.09 3.67
N SER A 41 -11.56 6.77 4.24
CA SER A 41 -11.43 7.37 5.58
C SER A 41 -11.26 6.32 6.66
N ARG A 42 -11.99 5.20 6.56
CA ARG A 42 -11.84 4.08 7.48
C ARG A 42 -10.44 3.46 7.34
N GLY A 43 -9.99 3.31 6.10
CA GLY A 43 -8.66 2.79 5.81
C GLY A 43 -7.56 3.65 6.41
N CYS A 44 -7.66 4.97 6.27
CA CYS A 44 -6.68 5.88 6.86
C CYS A 44 -6.64 5.78 8.39
N LYS A 45 -7.81 5.69 9.02
CA LYS A 45 -7.92 5.52 10.47
C LYS A 45 -7.28 4.21 10.93
N ASN A 46 -7.61 3.12 10.26
CA ASN A 46 -7.10 1.79 10.61
C ASN A 46 -5.59 1.69 10.34
N LEU A 47 -5.12 2.33 9.27
CA LEU A 47 -3.70 2.38 8.96
C LEU A 47 -2.90 3.06 10.06
N LYS A 48 -3.39 4.18 10.56
CA LYS A 48 -2.72 4.91 11.64
C LYS A 48 -2.63 4.07 12.91
N ALA A 49 -3.70 3.34 13.24
CA ALA A 49 -3.73 2.45 14.40
C ALA A 49 -2.78 1.25 14.21
N PHE A 50 -2.68 0.73 13.01
CA PHE A 50 -1.79 -0.40 12.67
C PHE A 50 -0.32 0.00 12.64
N SER A 51 -0.04 1.22 12.24
CA SER A 51 1.33 1.76 12.14
C SER A 51 2.23 0.90 11.23
N PRO A 52 1.91 0.80 9.94
CA PRO A 52 2.64 -0.10 9.03
C PRO A 52 4.05 0.40 8.71
N ASP A 53 4.89 -0.54 8.31
CA ASP A 53 6.22 -0.25 7.79
C ASP A 53 6.17 0.13 6.31
N ILE A 54 5.19 -0.40 5.58
CA ILE A 54 5.00 -0.15 4.15
C ILE A 54 3.51 -0.02 3.86
N VAL A 55 3.16 0.88 2.94
CA VAL A 55 1.78 1.00 2.45
C VAL A 55 1.77 0.62 0.97
N VAL A 56 0.90 -0.32 0.61
CA VAL A 56 0.72 -0.79 -0.77
C VAL A 56 -0.64 -0.30 -1.26
N LEU A 57 -0.65 0.42 -2.39
CA LEU A 57 -1.86 1.06 -2.90
C LEU A 57 -2.08 0.65 -4.36
N ASN A 58 -3.16 -0.10 -4.60
CA ASN A 58 -3.54 -0.48 -5.96
C ASN A 58 -4.14 0.72 -6.69
N ILE A 59 -3.66 0.99 -7.90
CA ILE A 59 -4.16 2.09 -8.73
C ILE A 59 -4.64 1.62 -10.10
N SER A 60 -4.92 0.34 -10.27
CA SER A 60 -5.50 -0.20 -11.51
C SER A 60 -6.99 0.12 -11.62
N ALA A 61 -7.66 0.30 -10.47
CA ALA A 61 -9.08 0.67 -10.41
C ALA A 61 -9.28 1.61 -9.22
N LYS A 62 -10.21 2.55 -9.36
CA LYS A 62 -10.51 3.55 -8.32
C LYS A 62 -9.26 4.25 -7.79
N ALA A 63 -8.37 4.59 -8.68
CA ALA A 63 -7.08 5.20 -8.35
C ALA A 63 -7.21 6.49 -7.53
N VAL A 64 -8.32 7.22 -7.69
CA VAL A 64 -8.62 8.42 -6.90
C VAL A 64 -8.59 8.12 -5.40
N HIS A 65 -9.19 7.01 -4.98
CA HIS A 65 -9.22 6.63 -3.56
C HIS A 65 -7.81 6.40 -3.01
N SER A 66 -6.98 5.64 -3.73
CA SER A 66 -5.60 5.40 -3.34
C SER A 66 -4.78 6.69 -3.30
N ARG A 67 -4.93 7.52 -4.33
CA ARG A 67 -4.19 8.78 -4.45
C ARG A 67 -4.54 9.75 -3.32
N GLU A 68 -5.84 9.90 -3.00
CA GLU A 68 -6.26 10.80 -1.93
C GLU A 68 -5.85 10.30 -0.54
N CYS A 69 -5.95 8.99 -0.29
CA CYS A 69 -5.45 8.41 0.94
C CYS A 69 -3.94 8.65 1.10
N ALA A 70 -3.19 8.40 0.05
CA ALA A 70 -1.75 8.59 0.07
C ALA A 70 -1.36 10.05 0.31
N ARG A 71 -2.05 10.98 -0.35
CA ARG A 71 -1.80 12.41 -0.18
C ARG A 71 -2.01 12.84 1.26
N ALA A 72 -3.13 12.44 1.86
CA ALA A 72 -3.45 12.78 3.24
C ALA A 72 -2.44 12.17 4.22
N LEU A 73 -2.08 10.91 4.02
CA LEU A 73 -1.16 10.19 4.91
C LEU A 73 0.28 10.70 4.77
N ARG A 74 0.71 11.04 3.55
CA ARG A 74 2.08 11.52 3.34
C ARG A 74 2.36 12.85 4.05
N ASN A 75 1.33 13.65 4.29
CA ASN A 75 1.46 14.90 5.02
C ASN A 75 1.52 14.70 6.54
N ALA A 76 1.16 13.51 7.03
CA ALA A 76 1.27 13.19 8.44
C ALA A 76 2.73 12.89 8.80
N LYS A 77 3.19 13.47 9.91
CA LYS A 77 4.58 13.34 10.34
C LYS A 77 5.04 11.89 10.47
N SER A 78 4.16 11.02 10.98
CA SER A 78 4.48 9.61 11.21
C SER A 78 4.73 8.81 9.94
N PHE A 79 4.24 9.29 8.78
CA PHE A 79 4.35 8.56 7.51
C PHE A 79 5.18 9.28 6.46
N ARG A 80 5.94 10.30 6.88
CA ARG A 80 6.75 11.09 5.95
C ARG A 80 7.79 10.24 5.20
N GLU A 81 8.38 9.28 5.88
CA GLU A 81 9.42 8.41 5.32
C GLU A 81 8.93 6.99 4.98
N THR A 82 7.68 6.67 5.28
CA THR A 82 7.13 5.35 5.01
C THR A 82 7.08 5.08 3.50
N PRO A 83 7.59 3.95 3.00
CA PRO A 83 7.45 3.61 1.59
C PRO A 83 5.98 3.45 1.20
N PHE A 84 5.54 4.21 0.18
CA PHE A 84 4.22 4.10 -0.41
C PHE A 84 4.41 3.52 -1.81
N ILE A 85 3.98 2.27 -2.00
CA ILE A 85 4.14 1.52 -3.24
C ILE A 85 2.82 1.46 -3.99
N PHE A 86 2.78 2.08 -5.16
CA PHE A 86 1.60 2.10 -6.03
C PHE A 86 1.71 0.99 -7.06
N VAL A 87 0.66 0.19 -7.19
CA VAL A 87 0.68 -1.05 -7.98
C VAL A 87 -0.26 -0.95 -9.18
N ASP A 88 0.22 -1.38 -10.34
CA ASP A 88 -0.55 -1.51 -11.58
C ASP A 88 -1.19 -0.23 -12.09
N GLY A 89 -0.45 0.87 -12.07
CA GLY A 89 -0.92 2.14 -12.63
C GLY A 89 -0.70 2.26 -14.13
N SER A 90 -1.65 2.92 -14.81
CA SER A 90 -1.41 3.40 -16.16
C SER A 90 -0.46 4.60 -16.11
N ASP A 91 0.12 4.98 -17.25
CA ASP A 91 0.98 6.16 -17.33
C ASP A 91 0.25 7.41 -16.83
N GLU A 92 -1.03 7.54 -17.17
CA GLU A 92 -1.87 8.66 -16.72
C GLU A 92 -2.00 8.69 -15.19
N GLU A 93 -2.31 7.55 -14.57
CA GLU A 93 -2.47 7.47 -13.12
C GLU A 93 -1.14 7.69 -12.39
N ILE A 94 -0.06 7.16 -12.93
CA ILE A 94 1.28 7.39 -12.38
C ILE A 94 1.61 8.88 -12.38
N ALA A 95 1.31 9.59 -13.47
CA ALA A 95 1.54 11.04 -13.55
C ALA A 95 0.74 11.81 -12.50
N LYS A 96 -0.52 11.40 -12.27
CA LYS A 96 -1.39 12.03 -11.26
C LYS A 96 -0.85 11.81 -9.86
N VAL A 97 -0.34 10.62 -9.56
CA VAL A 97 0.26 10.33 -8.26
C VAL A 97 1.51 11.17 -8.05
N LYS A 98 2.39 11.24 -9.04
CA LYS A 98 3.61 12.04 -8.97
C LYS A 98 3.33 13.51 -8.68
N ALA A 99 2.21 14.03 -9.20
CA ALA A 99 1.82 15.42 -8.98
C ALA A 99 1.30 15.69 -7.57
N LYS A 100 0.82 14.68 -6.87
CA LYS A 100 0.09 14.84 -5.59
C LYS A 100 0.81 14.24 -4.38
N VAL A 101 1.66 13.26 -4.57
CA VAL A 101 2.27 12.50 -3.48
C VAL A 101 3.79 12.56 -3.59
N ALA A 102 4.44 12.96 -2.50
CA ALA A 102 5.90 13.02 -2.46
C ALA A 102 6.50 11.62 -2.36
N ARG A 103 7.60 11.40 -3.06
CA ARG A 103 8.40 10.17 -3.02
C ARG A 103 7.59 8.89 -3.28
N PRO A 104 6.77 8.85 -4.35
CA PRO A 104 6.01 7.65 -4.66
C PRO A 104 6.91 6.58 -5.28
N ILE A 105 6.57 5.30 -5.02
CA ILE A 105 7.25 4.15 -5.61
C ILE A 105 6.22 3.43 -6.48
N PHE A 106 6.61 3.01 -7.68
CA PHE A 106 5.70 2.35 -8.61
C PHE A 106 6.20 0.96 -8.97
N THR A 107 5.28 0.00 -9.08
CA THR A 107 5.61 -1.36 -9.52
C THR A 107 4.40 -2.01 -10.18
N ALA A 108 4.64 -3.09 -10.93
CA ALA A 108 3.57 -3.96 -11.42
C ALA A 108 3.35 -5.09 -10.40
N SER A 109 2.16 -5.71 -10.43
CA SER A 109 1.84 -6.84 -9.56
C SER A 109 2.90 -7.95 -9.60
N ALA A 110 3.40 -8.26 -10.81
CA ALA A 110 4.39 -9.31 -10.99
C ALA A 110 5.72 -9.03 -10.26
N ASP A 111 6.02 -7.75 -10.02
CA ASP A 111 7.28 -7.32 -9.41
C ASP A 111 7.12 -6.87 -7.96
N LEU A 112 5.90 -6.99 -7.41
CA LEU A 112 5.62 -6.47 -6.07
C LEU A 112 6.51 -7.09 -4.99
N LYS A 113 6.66 -8.40 -4.98
CA LYS A 113 7.50 -9.07 -3.97
C LYS A 113 8.95 -8.59 -4.03
N LYS A 114 9.46 -8.39 -5.23
CA LYS A 114 10.81 -7.88 -5.46
C LYS A 114 10.95 -6.44 -4.94
N ALA A 115 9.96 -5.62 -5.20
CA ALA A 115 9.94 -4.24 -4.70
C ALA A 115 9.90 -4.22 -3.17
N LEU A 116 9.05 -5.04 -2.55
CA LEU A 116 8.92 -5.11 -1.10
C LEU A 116 10.21 -5.57 -0.41
N ALA A 117 10.96 -6.47 -1.04
CA ALA A 117 12.20 -6.98 -0.46
C ALA A 117 13.22 -5.87 -0.16
N LYS A 118 13.15 -4.75 -0.87
CA LYS A 118 14.04 -3.60 -0.65
C LYS A 118 13.72 -2.82 0.61
N TYR A 119 12.53 -3.02 1.18
CA TYR A 119 12.03 -2.22 2.30
C TYR A 119 11.71 -3.05 3.54
N VAL A 120 12.23 -4.26 3.63
CA VAL A 120 12.12 -5.07 4.86
C VAL A 120 12.81 -4.30 5.98
N PRO A 121 12.11 -3.94 7.07
CA PRO A 121 12.69 -3.18 8.16
C PRO A 121 13.73 -3.94 8.97
#